data_724bd5c9ea44c227576bd26d54ba1ba8
#
_entry.id   724bd5c9ea44c227576bd26d54ba1ba8
#
_cell.length_a   1.000
_cell.length_b   1.000
_cell.length_c   1.000
_cell.angle_alpha   90.00
_cell.angle_beta   90.00
_cell.angle_gamma   90.00
#
_symmetry.space_group_name_H-M   'P 1'
#
loop_
_entity.id
_entity.type
_entity.pdbx_description
1 polymer ?
#
loop_
_entity_poly.entity_id
_entity_poly.type
_entity_poly.pdbx_seq_one_letter_code
_entity_poly.pdbx_strand_id
1 'polypeptide(L)'
;MSDHRDAIRRRVASVMLEAVADTDFVLTGASALIEHGLINRPTDDVDLFSTRKDEGRVPEAVARMQAALEARGATVETTDVFPGFSTGTVHWGDVDVEFDVGIDWRAYDAITLDIGRVLDVRDSIGSKTAALYSRYELRDYMDVAAIILDGRWTPEQVMQMGANNDPGFDRDRLANVVLRDDHIPSSEDFREYGIDQGVEGRMRDALTALRCAALGQEVDLEAIEAARASRGGRLEPLRDQLANTQQGKGAPVRVRQLERGQGEEPGYGR
;
A
#
# COMPACT_ATOMS: atom_id res chain seq x y z
N MET A 1 13.47 17.55 3.10
CA MET A 1 13.65 16.80 1.82
C MET A 1 12.47 15.87 1.58
N SER A 2 11.93 15.16 2.59
CA SER A 2 10.71 14.33 2.47
C SER A 2 9.52 15.16 1.98
N ASP A 3 9.18 16.26 2.63
CA ASP A 3 8.02 17.11 2.29
C ASP A 3 8.03 17.62 0.83
N HIS A 4 9.23 17.91 0.28
CA HIS A 4 9.35 18.35 -1.11
C HIS A 4 9.04 17.19 -2.08
N ARG A 5 9.58 16.01 -1.82
CA ARG A 5 9.34 14.82 -2.64
C ARG A 5 7.87 14.41 -2.62
N ASP A 6 7.26 14.39 -1.43
CA ASP A 6 5.83 14.10 -1.27
C ASP A 6 4.94 15.13 -2.00
N ALA A 7 5.30 16.41 -1.95
CA ALA A 7 4.59 17.45 -2.68
C ALA A 7 4.68 17.25 -4.21
N ILE A 8 5.85 16.90 -4.74
CA ILE A 8 6.03 16.60 -6.17
C ILE A 8 5.26 15.34 -6.56
N ARG A 9 5.37 14.24 -5.81
CA ARG A 9 4.60 13.02 -6.06
C ARG A 9 3.09 13.30 -6.09
N ARG A 10 2.58 14.05 -5.09
CA ARG A 10 1.17 14.43 -5.03
C ARG A 10 0.76 15.30 -6.23
N ARG A 11 1.64 16.19 -6.68
CA ARG A 11 1.42 17.00 -7.88
C ARG A 11 1.39 16.16 -9.15
N VAL A 12 2.30 15.18 -9.31
CA VAL A 12 2.28 14.20 -10.40
C VAL A 12 0.95 13.47 -10.43
N ALA A 13 0.53 12.87 -9.31
CA ALA A 13 -0.74 12.18 -9.20
C ALA A 13 -1.94 13.06 -9.59
N SER A 14 -1.99 14.31 -9.12
CA SER A 14 -3.07 15.25 -9.45
C SER A 14 -3.12 15.58 -10.94
N VAL A 15 -1.98 15.81 -11.58
CA VAL A 15 -1.91 16.08 -13.04
C VAL A 15 -2.34 14.87 -13.85
N MET A 16 -1.91 13.66 -13.44
CA MET A 16 -2.33 12.42 -14.10
C MET A 16 -3.84 12.19 -13.97
N LEU A 17 -4.41 12.38 -12.79
CA LEU A 17 -5.86 12.27 -12.55
C LEU A 17 -6.66 13.29 -13.37
N GLU A 18 -6.21 14.53 -13.43
CA GLU A 18 -6.84 15.59 -14.25
C GLU A 18 -6.86 15.20 -15.74
N ALA A 19 -5.76 14.65 -16.26
CA ALA A 19 -5.65 14.25 -17.66
C ALA A 19 -6.63 13.14 -18.06
N VAL A 20 -7.12 12.34 -17.11
CA VAL A 20 -8.02 11.20 -17.35
C VAL A 20 -9.36 11.34 -16.59
N ALA A 21 -9.75 12.55 -16.25
CA ALA A 21 -10.95 12.82 -15.43
C ALA A 21 -12.27 12.32 -16.04
N ASP A 22 -12.34 12.10 -17.36
CA ASP A 22 -13.46 11.54 -18.12
C ASP A 22 -13.45 10.01 -18.20
N THR A 23 -12.56 9.35 -17.49
CA THR A 23 -12.41 7.88 -17.46
C THR A 23 -12.69 7.32 -16.06
N ASP A 24 -12.57 6.00 -15.90
CA ASP A 24 -12.68 5.35 -14.59
C ASP A 24 -11.35 5.20 -13.85
N PHE A 25 -10.23 5.76 -14.36
CA PHE A 25 -8.95 5.75 -13.64
C PHE A 25 -9.03 6.55 -12.33
N VAL A 26 -8.47 5.98 -11.27
CA VAL A 26 -8.45 6.55 -9.91
C VAL A 26 -7.09 6.30 -9.27
N LEU A 27 -6.72 7.14 -8.32
CA LEU A 27 -5.55 6.92 -7.48
C LEU A 27 -5.75 5.70 -6.60
N THR A 28 -4.76 4.82 -6.55
CA THR A 28 -4.76 3.56 -5.78
C THR A 28 -3.48 3.43 -4.94
N GLY A 29 -3.14 2.22 -4.53
CA GLY A 29 -1.89 1.92 -3.84
C GLY A 29 -1.69 2.64 -2.51
N ALA A 30 -0.42 2.85 -2.15
CA ALA A 30 -0.06 3.57 -0.93
C ALA A 30 -0.51 5.03 -0.97
N SER A 31 -0.48 5.65 -2.15
CA SER A 31 -0.91 7.03 -2.36
C SER A 31 -2.37 7.24 -2.02
N ALA A 32 -3.28 6.30 -2.34
CA ALA A 32 -4.68 6.37 -1.93
C ALA A 32 -4.84 6.27 -0.41
N LEU A 33 -4.11 5.36 0.25
CA LEU A 33 -4.14 5.24 1.73
C LEU A 33 -3.65 6.50 2.43
N ILE A 34 -2.66 7.19 1.86
CA ILE A 34 -2.18 8.49 2.36
C ILE A 34 -3.28 9.56 2.24
N GLU A 35 -3.94 9.67 1.09
CA GLU A 35 -5.02 10.64 0.87
C GLU A 35 -6.25 10.34 1.77
N HIS A 36 -6.49 9.09 2.14
CA HIS A 36 -7.47 8.70 3.16
C HIS A 36 -7.00 8.97 4.60
N GLY A 37 -5.75 9.38 4.80
CA GLY A 37 -5.14 9.61 6.11
C GLY A 37 -4.96 8.36 6.95
N LEU A 38 -4.86 7.18 6.33
CA LEU A 38 -4.66 5.89 7.01
C LEU A 38 -3.20 5.60 7.30
N ILE A 39 -2.31 5.98 6.40
CA ILE A 39 -0.87 5.82 6.54
C ILE A 39 -0.16 7.16 6.35
N ASN A 40 1.02 7.28 6.94
CA ASN A 40 1.86 8.46 6.80
C ASN A 40 3.32 8.02 6.70
N ARG A 41 3.67 7.43 5.56
CA ARG A 41 5.05 7.07 5.22
C ARG A 41 5.37 7.53 3.81
N PRO A 42 6.64 7.76 3.48
CA PRO A 42 7.03 8.04 2.11
C PRO A 42 6.63 6.90 1.19
N THR A 43 6.21 7.27 -0.01
CA THR A 43 6.10 6.38 -1.15
C THR A 43 6.66 7.08 -2.36
N ASP A 44 7.31 6.33 -3.24
CA ASP A 44 7.97 6.87 -4.41
C ASP A 44 7.10 6.70 -5.68
N ASP A 45 5.99 5.97 -5.54
CA ASP A 45 5.12 5.52 -6.61
C ASP A 45 3.76 6.25 -6.65
N VAL A 46 3.20 6.32 -7.84
CA VAL A 46 1.83 6.77 -8.12
C VAL A 46 1.12 5.69 -8.92
N ASP A 47 0.14 5.05 -8.31
CA ASP A 47 -0.64 3.99 -8.92
C ASP A 47 -1.99 4.54 -9.38
N LEU A 48 -2.31 4.45 -10.68
CA LEU A 48 -3.62 4.77 -11.23
C LEU A 48 -4.24 3.54 -11.89
N PHE A 49 -5.33 3.06 -11.32
CA PHE A 49 -6.01 1.90 -11.87
C PHE A 49 -7.46 2.19 -12.23
N SER A 50 -7.93 1.56 -13.30
CA SER A 50 -9.30 1.58 -13.75
C SER A 50 -9.91 0.18 -13.73
N THR A 51 -11.17 0.08 -14.08
CA THR A 51 -11.88 -1.18 -14.21
C THR A 51 -11.80 -1.72 -15.66
N ARG A 52 -12.30 -2.92 -15.88
CA ARG A 52 -12.43 -3.50 -17.23
C ARG A 52 -13.17 -2.66 -18.25
N LYS A 53 -13.90 -1.63 -17.82
CA LYS A 53 -14.54 -0.66 -18.74
C LYS A 53 -13.52 0.08 -19.61
N ASP A 54 -12.30 0.28 -19.08
CA ASP A 54 -11.20 0.93 -19.79
C ASP A 54 -10.13 -0.08 -20.27
N GLU A 55 -10.46 -1.38 -20.28
CA GLU A 55 -9.56 -2.41 -20.83
C GLU A 55 -9.22 -2.07 -22.30
N GLY A 56 -7.93 -2.07 -22.63
CA GLY A 56 -7.41 -1.63 -23.92
C GLY A 56 -7.20 -0.12 -24.07
N ARG A 57 -7.63 0.71 -23.13
CA ARG A 57 -7.44 2.18 -23.14
C ARG A 57 -6.24 2.65 -22.33
N VAL A 58 -5.54 1.75 -21.67
CA VAL A 58 -4.34 2.10 -20.87
C VAL A 58 -3.30 2.87 -21.71
N PRO A 59 -2.92 2.49 -22.94
CA PRO A 59 -1.98 3.25 -23.75
C PRO A 59 -2.45 4.69 -24.07
N GLU A 60 -3.73 4.87 -24.35
CA GLU A 60 -4.32 6.20 -24.59
C GLU A 60 -4.27 7.05 -23.31
N ALA A 61 -4.66 6.48 -22.17
CA ALA A 61 -4.62 7.17 -20.89
C ALA A 61 -3.20 7.61 -20.52
N VAL A 62 -2.22 6.71 -20.68
CA VAL A 62 -0.79 7.03 -20.43
C VAL A 62 -0.30 8.15 -21.35
N ALA A 63 -0.64 8.13 -22.65
CA ALA A 63 -0.26 9.19 -23.57
C ALA A 63 -0.85 10.56 -23.17
N ARG A 64 -2.09 10.59 -22.67
CA ARG A 64 -2.73 11.82 -22.15
C ARG A 64 -2.05 12.31 -20.87
N MET A 65 -1.75 11.41 -19.94
CA MET A 65 -1.03 11.73 -18.70
C MET A 65 0.36 12.27 -18.99
N GLN A 66 1.11 11.62 -19.91
CA GLN A 66 2.43 12.08 -20.36
C GLN A 66 2.36 13.48 -20.95
N ALA A 67 1.47 13.72 -21.91
CA ALA A 67 1.31 15.05 -22.53
C ALA A 67 0.98 16.14 -21.49
N ALA A 68 0.13 15.82 -20.50
CA ALA A 68 -0.23 16.76 -19.45
C ALA A 68 0.93 17.07 -18.49
N LEU A 69 1.76 16.10 -18.17
CA LEU A 69 2.96 16.25 -17.34
C LEU A 69 4.05 17.05 -18.08
N GLU A 70 4.32 16.71 -19.34
CA GLU A 70 5.29 17.41 -20.18
C GLU A 70 4.91 18.88 -20.42
N ALA A 71 3.63 19.17 -20.61
CA ALA A 71 3.13 20.55 -20.71
C ALA A 71 3.36 21.37 -19.43
N ARG A 72 3.64 20.71 -18.29
CA ARG A 72 3.94 21.35 -17.00
C ARG A 72 5.44 21.30 -16.65
N GLY A 73 6.28 20.87 -17.61
CA GLY A 73 7.75 20.89 -17.48
C GLY A 73 8.37 19.64 -16.86
N ALA A 74 7.63 18.54 -16.73
CA ALA A 74 8.20 17.24 -16.39
C ALA A 74 8.72 16.53 -17.65
N THR A 75 9.55 15.50 -17.47
CA THR A 75 9.90 14.52 -18.51
C THR A 75 9.34 13.16 -18.09
N VAL A 76 8.80 12.39 -19.04
CA VAL A 76 8.21 11.09 -18.74
C VAL A 76 8.91 10.01 -19.56
N GLU A 77 9.42 9.00 -18.87
CA GLU A 77 9.97 7.79 -19.47
C GLU A 77 9.01 6.62 -19.18
N THR A 78 8.40 6.08 -20.25
CA THR A 78 7.54 4.90 -20.15
C THR A 78 8.35 3.67 -20.50
N THR A 79 8.42 2.72 -19.56
CA THR A 79 9.26 1.53 -19.69
C THR A 79 8.52 0.42 -20.43
N ASP A 80 7.28 0.13 -20.02
CA ASP A 80 6.44 -0.92 -20.59
C ASP A 80 5.05 -0.36 -20.88
N VAL A 81 4.50 -0.73 -22.04
CA VAL A 81 3.14 -0.37 -22.44
C VAL A 81 2.43 -1.59 -23.01
N PHE A 82 1.47 -2.09 -22.22
CA PHE A 82 0.60 -3.19 -22.61
C PHE A 82 -0.86 -2.71 -22.66
N PRO A 83 -1.77 -3.42 -23.32
CA PRO A 83 -3.18 -3.03 -23.37
C PRO A 83 -3.85 -2.84 -22.00
N GLY A 84 -3.42 -3.60 -20.99
CA GLY A 84 -4.00 -3.57 -19.63
C GLY A 84 -3.08 -3.02 -18.54
N PHE A 85 -1.81 -2.67 -18.87
CA PHE A 85 -0.84 -2.18 -17.89
C PHE A 85 0.27 -1.37 -18.54
N SER A 86 0.73 -0.35 -17.84
CA SER A 86 1.90 0.44 -18.22
C SER A 86 2.63 0.91 -16.97
N THR A 87 3.96 1.00 -17.06
CA THR A 87 4.82 1.51 -15.99
C THR A 87 5.84 2.50 -16.56
N GLY A 88 6.38 3.38 -15.71
CA GLY A 88 7.38 4.34 -16.11
C GLY A 88 7.82 5.25 -14.96
N THR A 89 8.55 6.29 -15.31
CA THR A 89 9.09 7.28 -14.37
C THR A 89 8.80 8.70 -14.87
N VAL A 90 8.34 9.55 -13.97
CA VAL A 90 8.20 10.99 -14.18
C VAL A 90 9.37 11.69 -13.50
N HIS A 91 10.16 12.40 -14.27
CA HIS A 91 11.25 13.26 -13.79
C HIS A 91 10.74 14.69 -13.66
N TRP A 92 10.64 15.21 -12.44
CA TRP A 92 10.17 16.56 -12.17
C TRP A 92 11.15 17.32 -11.29
N GLY A 93 11.99 18.14 -11.92
CA GLY A 93 13.09 18.82 -11.25
C GLY A 93 14.16 17.83 -10.80
N ASP A 94 14.36 17.74 -9.49
CA ASP A 94 15.30 16.80 -8.83
C ASP A 94 14.63 15.57 -8.24
N VAL A 95 13.34 15.33 -8.59
CA VAL A 95 12.56 14.23 -8.06
C VAL A 95 12.13 13.29 -9.18
N ASP A 96 12.38 12.01 -8.98
CA ASP A 96 11.86 10.92 -9.78
C ASP A 96 10.67 10.29 -9.07
N VAL A 97 9.57 10.08 -9.81
CA VAL A 97 8.33 9.48 -9.35
C VAL A 97 8.00 8.31 -10.27
N GLU A 98 8.04 7.10 -9.74
CA GLU A 98 7.59 5.91 -10.46
C GLU A 98 6.07 5.93 -10.61
N PHE A 99 5.55 5.37 -11.71
CA PHE A 99 4.10 5.23 -11.87
C PHE A 99 3.73 3.87 -12.47
N ASP A 100 2.59 3.38 -12.01
CA ASP A 100 1.90 2.24 -12.58
C ASP A 100 0.48 2.66 -13.00
N VAL A 101 0.10 2.32 -14.23
CA VAL A 101 -1.24 2.56 -14.77
C VAL A 101 -1.80 1.25 -15.29
N GLY A 102 -2.96 0.83 -14.79
CA GLY A 102 -3.46 -0.47 -15.15
C GLY A 102 -4.97 -0.67 -14.95
N ILE A 103 -5.37 -1.92 -15.09
CA ILE A 103 -6.74 -2.38 -14.90
C ILE A 103 -6.79 -3.29 -13.68
N ASP A 104 -7.70 -3.00 -12.76
CA ASP A 104 -7.93 -3.81 -11.57
C ASP A 104 -9.42 -3.86 -11.22
N TRP A 105 -9.76 -4.75 -10.32
CA TRP A 105 -11.12 -4.86 -9.80
C TRP A 105 -11.35 -3.94 -8.61
N ARG A 106 -12.57 -3.43 -8.45
CA ARG A 106 -13.03 -2.73 -7.25
C ARG A 106 -14.52 -3.02 -6.99
N ALA A 107 -14.90 -3.06 -5.72
CA ALA A 107 -16.27 -3.31 -5.29
C ALA A 107 -17.11 -2.03 -5.23
N TYR A 108 -16.48 -0.90 -4.91
CA TYR A 108 -17.16 0.35 -4.61
C TYR A 108 -16.82 1.42 -5.65
N ASP A 109 -17.74 2.38 -5.79
CA ASP A 109 -17.47 3.56 -6.62
C ASP A 109 -16.36 4.40 -6.00
N ALA A 110 -15.50 4.94 -6.86
CA ALA A 110 -14.45 5.84 -6.42
C ALA A 110 -15.01 7.12 -5.80
N ILE A 111 -14.33 7.66 -4.83
CA ILE A 111 -14.67 8.93 -4.20
C ILE A 111 -13.82 10.06 -4.76
N THR A 112 -14.24 11.30 -4.56
CA THR A 112 -13.47 12.49 -4.92
C THR A 112 -12.91 13.14 -3.66
N LEU A 113 -11.60 13.27 -3.61
CA LEU A 113 -10.85 14.02 -2.60
C LEU A 113 -10.19 15.24 -3.25
N ASP A 114 -9.47 16.05 -2.46
CA ASP A 114 -8.82 17.28 -2.97
C ASP A 114 -7.83 17.01 -4.10
N ILE A 115 -7.21 15.83 -4.15
CA ILE A 115 -6.27 15.42 -5.20
C ILE A 115 -6.98 15.02 -6.50
N GLY A 116 -8.24 14.64 -6.45
CA GLY A 116 -9.02 14.07 -7.56
C GLY A 116 -9.76 12.80 -7.17
N ARG A 117 -9.97 11.90 -8.14
CA ARG A 117 -10.67 10.61 -7.90
C ARG A 117 -9.73 9.61 -7.25
N VAL A 118 -10.18 9.03 -6.14
CA VAL A 118 -9.41 8.07 -5.32
C VAL A 118 -10.24 6.80 -5.13
N LEU A 119 -9.58 5.67 -5.10
CA LEU A 119 -10.20 4.38 -4.77
C LEU A 119 -10.91 4.48 -3.42
N ASP A 120 -12.12 3.90 -3.30
CA ASP A 120 -12.84 3.87 -2.01
C ASP A 120 -11.95 3.30 -0.90
N VAL A 121 -12.09 3.82 0.29
CA VAL A 121 -11.23 3.43 1.43
C VAL A 121 -11.30 1.93 1.72
N ARG A 122 -12.46 1.29 1.52
CA ARG A 122 -12.64 -0.16 1.75
C ARG A 122 -11.89 -0.99 0.72
N ASP A 123 -11.92 -0.58 -0.55
CA ASP A 123 -11.14 -1.23 -1.62
C ASP A 123 -9.64 -0.97 -1.43
N SER A 124 -9.24 0.24 -0.99
CA SER A 124 -7.83 0.56 -0.68
C SER A 124 -7.28 -0.32 0.45
N ILE A 125 -8.05 -0.52 1.52
CA ILE A 125 -7.71 -1.43 2.62
C ILE A 125 -7.67 -2.89 2.12
N GLY A 126 -8.69 -3.28 1.35
CA GLY A 126 -8.79 -4.64 0.78
C GLY A 126 -7.59 -4.98 -0.11
N SER A 127 -7.24 -4.09 -1.04
CA SER A 127 -6.08 -4.25 -1.92
C SER A 127 -4.77 -4.36 -1.13
N LYS A 128 -4.58 -3.53 -0.09
CA LYS A 128 -3.39 -3.60 0.76
C LYS A 128 -3.33 -4.90 1.58
N THR A 129 -4.47 -5.36 2.09
CA THR A 129 -4.55 -6.62 2.85
C THR A 129 -4.34 -7.83 1.93
N ALA A 130 -4.85 -7.79 0.70
CA ALA A 130 -4.58 -8.81 -0.32
C ALA A 130 -3.10 -8.80 -0.76
N ALA A 131 -2.46 -7.62 -0.85
CA ALA A 131 -1.03 -7.52 -1.10
C ALA A 131 -0.20 -8.15 0.02
N LEU A 132 -0.53 -7.87 1.29
CA LEU A 132 0.08 -8.54 2.45
C LEU A 132 -0.07 -10.06 2.34
N TYR A 133 -1.28 -10.55 1.99
CA TYR A 133 -1.56 -11.97 1.87
C TYR A 133 -0.76 -12.67 0.75
N SER A 134 -0.52 -11.97 -0.37
CA SER A 134 0.09 -12.57 -1.58
C SER A 134 1.61 -12.47 -1.63
N ARG A 135 2.19 -11.33 -1.21
CA ARG A 135 3.63 -11.06 -1.34
C ARG A 135 4.35 -10.80 -0.01
N TYR A 136 3.61 -10.45 1.05
CA TYR A 136 4.07 -10.22 2.44
C TYR A 136 5.39 -9.44 2.53
N GLU A 137 5.49 -8.31 1.80
CA GLU A 137 6.60 -7.38 1.89
C GLU A 137 6.52 -6.54 3.17
N LEU A 138 7.67 -6.05 3.69
CA LEU A 138 7.74 -5.25 4.91
C LEU A 138 6.73 -4.09 4.92
N ARG A 139 6.65 -3.34 3.81
CA ARG A 139 5.70 -2.22 3.68
C ARG A 139 4.24 -2.63 3.79
N ASP A 140 3.88 -3.85 3.38
CA ASP A 140 2.50 -4.33 3.50
C ASP A 140 2.15 -4.67 4.95
N TYR A 141 3.09 -5.25 5.73
CA TYR A 141 2.93 -5.41 7.18
C TYR A 141 2.77 -4.07 7.89
N MET A 142 3.59 -3.07 7.55
CA MET A 142 3.52 -1.74 8.14
C MET A 142 2.20 -1.05 7.84
N ASP A 143 1.75 -1.08 6.57
CA ASP A 143 0.53 -0.41 6.14
C ASP A 143 -0.71 -1.06 6.77
N VAL A 144 -0.81 -2.39 6.78
CA VAL A 144 -1.93 -3.11 7.40
C VAL A 144 -1.93 -2.90 8.91
N ALA A 145 -0.77 -2.91 9.56
CA ALA A 145 -0.68 -2.59 10.98
C ALA A 145 -1.14 -1.16 11.28
N ALA A 146 -0.73 -0.18 10.46
CA ALA A 146 -1.14 1.21 10.60
C ALA A 146 -2.66 1.39 10.41
N ILE A 147 -3.26 0.71 9.43
CA ILE A 147 -4.71 0.70 9.20
C ILE A 147 -5.47 0.18 10.43
N ILE A 148 -5.00 -0.88 11.07
CA ILE A 148 -5.62 -1.44 12.28
C ILE A 148 -5.45 -0.47 13.45
N LEU A 149 -4.26 0.12 13.62
CA LEU A 149 -3.94 1.04 14.71
C LEU A 149 -4.62 2.41 14.58
N ASP A 150 -5.09 2.78 13.39
CA ASP A 150 -5.93 3.96 13.17
C ASP A 150 -7.29 3.86 13.92
N GLY A 151 -7.77 2.62 14.16
CA GLY A 151 -8.92 2.33 15.00
C GLY A 151 -10.29 2.51 14.33
N ARG A 152 -10.36 2.99 13.10
CA ARG A 152 -11.62 3.09 12.32
C ARG A 152 -12.17 1.73 11.92
N TRP A 153 -11.31 0.71 11.85
CA TRP A 153 -11.63 -0.63 11.35
C TRP A 153 -11.12 -1.70 12.32
N THR A 154 -11.96 -2.66 12.65
CA THR A 154 -11.53 -3.82 13.43
C THR A 154 -10.64 -4.75 12.58
N PRO A 155 -9.76 -5.56 13.20
CA PRO A 155 -8.96 -6.57 12.49
C PRO A 155 -9.81 -7.51 11.62
N GLU A 156 -11.01 -7.91 12.10
CA GLU A 156 -11.95 -8.73 11.33
C GLU A 156 -12.46 -7.99 10.08
N GLN A 157 -12.77 -6.68 10.18
CA GLN A 157 -13.20 -5.88 9.04
C GLN A 157 -12.08 -5.73 8.02
N VAL A 158 -10.84 -5.48 8.47
CA VAL A 158 -9.65 -5.37 7.59
C VAL A 158 -9.43 -6.68 6.84
N MET A 159 -9.48 -7.80 7.54
CA MET A 159 -9.36 -9.14 6.94
C MET A 159 -10.49 -9.41 5.93
N GLN A 160 -11.74 -9.06 6.28
CA GLN A 160 -12.88 -9.26 5.36
C GLN A 160 -12.75 -8.42 4.09
N MET A 161 -12.23 -7.20 4.17
CA MET A 161 -11.94 -6.37 2.99
C MET A 161 -10.88 -7.04 2.09
N GLY A 162 -9.83 -7.63 2.69
CA GLY A 162 -8.84 -8.42 1.95
C GLY A 162 -9.46 -9.63 1.24
N ALA A 163 -10.30 -10.38 1.94
CA ALA A 163 -11.01 -11.52 1.37
C ALA A 163 -12.00 -11.13 0.25
N ASN A 164 -12.60 -9.95 0.33
CA ASN A 164 -13.46 -9.43 -0.73
C ASN A 164 -12.67 -9.01 -1.98
N ASN A 165 -11.42 -8.61 -1.79
CA ASN A 165 -10.54 -8.16 -2.88
C ASN A 165 -9.85 -9.32 -3.60
N ASP A 166 -9.53 -10.41 -2.89
CA ASP A 166 -8.87 -11.60 -3.45
C ASP A 166 -9.72 -12.85 -3.22
N PRO A 167 -10.33 -13.43 -4.29
CA PRO A 167 -11.10 -14.67 -4.18
C PRO A 167 -10.30 -15.90 -3.69
N GLY A 168 -8.97 -15.84 -3.77
CA GLY A 168 -8.07 -16.88 -3.25
C GLY A 168 -7.66 -16.68 -1.80
N PHE A 169 -8.22 -15.69 -1.12
CA PHE A 169 -7.88 -15.36 0.25
C PHE A 169 -8.33 -16.45 1.23
N ASP A 170 -7.38 -17.04 1.94
CA ASP A 170 -7.60 -18.10 2.92
C ASP A 170 -7.17 -17.62 4.32
N ARG A 171 -8.09 -17.68 5.29
CA ARG A 171 -7.89 -17.22 6.67
C ARG A 171 -6.80 -18.03 7.38
N ASP A 172 -6.80 -19.35 7.19
CA ASP A 172 -5.83 -20.23 7.84
C ASP A 172 -4.42 -19.97 7.32
N ARG A 173 -4.28 -19.71 5.99
CA ARG A 173 -3.00 -19.30 5.41
C ARG A 173 -2.56 -17.95 5.93
N LEU A 174 -3.45 -16.96 6.02
CA LEU A 174 -3.13 -15.66 6.62
C LEU A 174 -2.56 -15.83 8.03
N ALA A 175 -3.25 -16.59 8.89
CA ALA A 175 -2.86 -16.77 10.28
C ALA A 175 -1.58 -17.61 10.47
N ASN A 176 -1.43 -18.70 9.71
CA ASN A 176 -0.43 -19.74 9.96
C ASN A 176 0.78 -19.67 9.02
N VAL A 177 0.72 -18.85 8.00
CA VAL A 177 1.84 -18.60 7.08
C VAL A 177 2.24 -17.14 7.10
N VAL A 178 1.37 -16.23 6.65
CA VAL A 178 1.70 -14.81 6.48
C VAL A 178 1.99 -14.13 7.81
N LEU A 179 1.13 -14.34 8.81
CA LEU A 179 1.25 -13.71 10.14
C LEU A 179 1.96 -14.61 11.18
N ARG A 180 2.71 -15.60 10.74
CA ARG A 180 3.57 -16.38 11.63
C ARG A 180 4.78 -15.54 12.07
N ASP A 181 5.17 -15.68 13.34
CA ASP A 181 6.19 -14.81 13.96
C ASP A 181 7.53 -14.75 13.20
N ASP A 182 7.92 -15.85 12.56
CA ASP A 182 9.14 -15.95 11.76
C ASP A 182 9.02 -15.40 10.33
N HIS A 183 7.82 -15.03 9.90
CA HIS A 183 7.57 -14.32 8.64
C HIS A 183 7.35 -12.82 8.83
N ILE A 184 6.91 -12.39 10.02
CA ILE A 184 6.82 -10.97 10.34
C ILE A 184 8.24 -10.38 10.31
N PRO A 185 8.45 -9.22 9.65
CA PRO A 185 9.76 -8.60 9.55
C PRO A 185 10.48 -8.46 10.88
N SER A 186 11.79 -8.60 10.86
CA SER A 186 12.63 -8.50 12.05
C SER A 186 12.67 -7.06 12.61
N SER A 187 13.10 -6.88 13.85
CA SER A 187 13.33 -5.55 14.43
C SER A 187 14.41 -4.76 13.68
N GLU A 188 15.30 -5.44 12.96
CA GLU A 188 16.32 -4.80 12.13
C GLU A 188 15.68 -4.21 10.88
N ASP A 189 14.81 -4.95 10.20
CA ASP A 189 14.05 -4.48 9.04
C ASP A 189 13.20 -3.25 9.39
N PHE A 190 12.50 -3.26 10.53
CA PHE A 190 11.73 -2.09 10.99
C PHE A 190 12.62 -0.88 11.25
N ARG A 191 13.81 -1.06 11.87
CA ARG A 191 14.74 0.02 12.13
C ARG A 191 15.35 0.62 10.86
N GLU A 192 15.63 -0.20 9.85
CA GLU A 192 16.11 0.27 8.55
C GLU A 192 15.06 1.17 7.86
N TYR A 193 13.78 0.93 8.11
CA TYR A 193 12.68 1.80 7.68
C TYR A 193 12.45 3.01 8.59
N GLY A 194 13.30 3.20 9.62
CA GLY A 194 13.21 4.30 10.54
C GLY A 194 12.11 4.14 11.61
N ILE A 195 11.57 2.93 11.79
CA ILE A 195 10.55 2.65 12.80
C ILE A 195 11.22 2.45 14.16
N ASP A 196 10.83 3.24 15.15
CA ASP A 196 11.32 3.07 16.51
C ASP A 196 10.69 1.84 17.21
N GLN A 197 11.32 1.38 18.28
CA GLN A 197 10.92 0.18 19.01
C GLN A 197 9.48 0.28 19.59
N GLY A 198 9.03 1.48 19.96
CA GLY A 198 7.68 1.69 20.50
C GLY A 198 6.62 1.54 19.41
N VAL A 199 6.87 2.10 18.24
CA VAL A 199 6.01 1.96 17.03
C VAL A 199 6.00 0.52 16.56
N GLU A 200 7.19 -0.11 16.41
CA GLU A 200 7.31 -1.52 16.05
C GLU A 200 6.44 -2.41 16.95
N GLY A 201 6.58 -2.21 18.26
CA GLY A 201 5.82 -3.00 19.21
C GLY A 201 4.31 -2.91 18.97
N ARG A 202 3.74 -1.70 18.74
CA ARG A 202 2.31 -1.54 18.44
C ARG A 202 1.91 -2.17 17.10
N MET A 203 2.77 -2.06 16.09
CA MET A 203 2.54 -2.73 14.80
C MET A 203 2.46 -4.26 14.98
N ARG A 204 3.35 -4.85 15.77
CA ARG A 204 3.31 -6.29 16.09
C ARG A 204 2.04 -6.69 16.83
N ASP A 205 1.53 -5.86 17.73
CA ASP A 205 0.26 -6.11 18.41
C ASP A 205 -0.92 -6.07 17.43
N ALA A 206 -0.94 -5.10 16.51
CA ALA A 206 -1.96 -5.02 15.48
C ALA A 206 -1.94 -6.26 14.55
N LEU A 207 -0.76 -6.72 14.15
CA LEU A 207 -0.61 -7.94 13.35
C LEU A 207 -1.02 -9.19 14.13
N THR A 208 -0.73 -9.24 15.45
CA THR A 208 -1.20 -10.31 16.33
C THR A 208 -2.73 -10.31 16.42
N ALA A 209 -3.35 -9.13 16.54
CA ALA A 209 -4.80 -9.00 16.54
C ALA A 209 -5.41 -9.47 15.21
N LEU A 210 -4.78 -9.15 14.08
CA LEU A 210 -5.22 -9.64 12.77
C LEU A 210 -5.13 -11.17 12.68
N ARG A 211 -4.05 -11.75 13.20
CA ARG A 211 -3.87 -13.21 13.26
C ARG A 211 -4.96 -13.87 14.10
N CYS A 212 -5.25 -13.31 15.29
CA CYS A 212 -6.30 -13.85 16.15
C CYS A 212 -7.68 -13.74 15.48
N ALA A 213 -7.98 -12.62 14.80
CA ALA A 213 -9.20 -12.49 14.00
C ALA A 213 -9.27 -13.57 12.90
N ALA A 214 -8.18 -13.85 12.21
CA ALA A 214 -8.09 -14.90 11.19
C ALA A 214 -8.35 -16.30 11.78
N LEU A 215 -7.95 -16.55 13.04
CA LEU A 215 -8.22 -17.79 13.78
C LEU A 215 -9.61 -17.82 14.44
N GLY A 216 -10.43 -16.80 14.26
CA GLY A 216 -11.76 -16.70 14.90
C GLY A 216 -11.70 -16.47 16.41
N GLN A 217 -10.60 -15.89 16.91
CA GLN A 217 -10.41 -15.57 18.32
C GLN A 217 -10.78 -14.09 18.56
N GLU A 218 -11.45 -13.80 19.66
CA GLU A 218 -11.70 -12.43 20.09
C GLU A 218 -10.41 -11.80 20.59
N VAL A 219 -10.13 -10.55 20.12
CA VAL A 219 -8.98 -9.78 20.57
C VAL A 219 -9.44 -8.37 20.91
N ASP A 220 -9.12 -7.97 22.11
CA ASP A 220 -9.31 -6.61 22.58
C ASP A 220 -7.99 -5.82 22.41
N LEU A 221 -7.91 -5.03 21.34
CA LEU A 221 -6.75 -4.17 21.08
C LEU A 221 -6.55 -3.13 22.17
N GLU A 222 -7.63 -2.58 22.76
CA GLU A 222 -7.54 -1.63 23.86
C GLU A 222 -6.90 -2.28 25.09
N ALA A 223 -7.23 -3.55 25.38
CA ALA A 223 -6.60 -4.32 26.45
C ALA A 223 -5.10 -4.57 26.20
N ILE A 224 -4.71 -4.85 24.94
CA ILE A 224 -3.31 -5.03 24.54
C ILE A 224 -2.54 -3.71 24.68
N GLU A 225 -3.09 -2.60 24.20
CA GLU A 225 -2.49 -1.26 24.32
C GLU A 225 -2.40 -0.82 25.78
N ALA A 226 -3.46 -1.02 26.59
CA ALA A 226 -3.46 -0.72 28.01
C ALA A 226 -2.41 -1.53 28.79
N ALA A 227 -2.26 -2.82 28.46
CA ALA A 227 -1.23 -3.68 29.04
C ALA A 227 0.19 -3.20 28.71
N ARG A 228 0.41 -2.64 27.52
CA ARG A 228 1.67 -2.03 27.12
C ARG A 228 1.89 -0.67 27.80
N ALA A 229 0.88 0.20 27.84
CA ALA A 229 0.96 1.50 28.51
C ALA A 229 1.33 1.35 30.00
N SER A 230 0.80 0.32 30.66
CA SER A 230 1.15 -0.01 32.05
C SER A 230 2.62 -0.42 32.27
N ARG A 231 3.33 -0.81 31.19
CA ARG A 231 4.75 -1.19 31.20
C ARG A 231 5.71 -0.03 30.91
N GLY A 232 5.22 1.22 30.80
CA GLY A 232 6.06 2.42 30.80
C GLY A 232 6.21 3.19 29.49
N GLY A 233 5.32 3.02 28.52
CA GLY A 233 5.31 3.79 27.27
C GLY A 233 4.27 4.92 27.28
N ARG A 234 4.70 6.20 27.11
CA ARG A 234 3.79 7.30 26.86
C ARG A 234 3.29 7.23 25.42
N LEU A 235 1.97 7.11 25.24
CA LEU A 235 1.34 7.00 23.91
C LEU A 235 1.24 8.39 23.26
N GLU A 236 2.10 8.67 22.29
CA GLU A 236 1.79 9.66 21.26
C GLU A 236 0.99 9.01 20.11
N PRO A 237 0.09 9.74 19.42
CA PRO A 237 -0.61 9.19 18.28
C PRO A 237 0.36 8.60 17.25
N LEU A 238 0.10 7.41 16.75
CA LEU A 238 0.96 6.71 15.78
C LEU A 238 1.25 7.57 14.55
N ARG A 239 0.26 8.37 14.12
CA ARG A 239 0.35 9.30 13.01
C ARG A 239 1.48 10.32 13.19
N ASP A 240 1.63 10.88 14.40
CA ASP A 240 2.65 11.89 14.70
C ASP A 240 4.04 11.25 14.86
N GLN A 241 4.10 10.00 15.32
CA GLN A 241 5.35 9.26 15.46
C GLN A 241 5.91 8.82 14.10
N LEU A 242 5.06 8.36 13.18
CA LEU A 242 5.48 8.01 11.81
C LEU A 242 5.97 9.25 11.05
N ALA A 243 5.36 10.43 11.25
CA ALA A 243 5.82 11.69 10.67
C ALA A 243 7.21 12.11 11.19
N ASN A 244 7.52 11.86 12.47
CA ASN A 244 8.79 12.23 13.08
C ASN A 244 9.94 11.27 12.76
N THR A 245 9.66 10.00 12.45
CA THR A 245 10.69 8.97 12.20
C THR A 245 11.42 9.18 10.88
N GLN A 246 10.90 9.98 9.96
CA GLN A 246 11.40 10.16 8.59
C GLN A 246 12.56 11.15 8.43
N GLN A 247 13.17 11.66 9.48
CA GLN A 247 14.38 12.50 9.38
C GLN A 247 15.70 11.70 9.21
N GLY A 248 15.62 10.37 9.21
CA GLY A 248 16.77 9.48 8.98
C GLY A 248 16.80 8.98 7.53
N LYS A 249 17.93 9.20 6.86
CA LYS A 249 18.23 8.81 5.48
C LYS A 249 17.93 7.32 5.21
N GLY A 250 16.83 7.01 4.55
CA GLY A 250 16.58 5.70 3.98
C GLY A 250 17.31 5.54 2.65
N ALA A 251 18.37 4.74 2.61
CA ALA A 251 18.86 4.20 1.35
C ALA A 251 17.87 3.12 0.85
N PRO A 252 17.71 2.94 -0.48
CA PRO A 252 16.83 1.91 -0.98
C PRO A 252 17.33 0.53 -0.54
N VAL A 253 16.57 -0.13 0.31
CA VAL A 253 16.86 -1.50 0.73
C VAL A 253 16.55 -2.41 -0.45
N ARG A 254 17.60 -3.02 -1.03
CA ARG A 254 17.43 -4.12 -1.97
C ARG A 254 16.87 -5.31 -1.19
N VAL A 255 15.59 -5.54 -1.29
CA VAL A 255 14.97 -6.77 -0.79
C VAL A 255 15.61 -7.95 -1.51
N ARG A 256 16.25 -8.86 -0.75
CA ARG A 256 16.63 -10.18 -1.28
C ARG A 256 15.36 -10.88 -1.73
N GLN A 257 15.18 -10.99 -3.06
CA GLN A 257 14.21 -11.95 -3.60
C GLN A 257 14.58 -13.32 -3.05
N LEU A 258 13.72 -13.86 -2.20
CA LEU A 258 13.78 -15.29 -1.87
C LEU A 258 13.55 -16.03 -3.18
N GLU A 259 14.59 -16.75 -3.65
CA GLU A 259 14.53 -17.56 -4.83
C GLU A 259 13.29 -18.46 -4.79
N ARG A 260 12.42 -18.31 -5.78
CA ARG A 260 11.32 -19.24 -5.99
C ARG A 260 11.93 -20.63 -6.18
N GLY A 261 11.78 -21.50 -5.21
CA GLY A 261 12.07 -22.89 -5.38
C GLY A 261 11.34 -23.41 -6.61
N GLN A 262 12.09 -23.95 -7.56
CA GLN A 262 11.53 -24.63 -8.72
C GLN A 262 10.70 -25.82 -8.22
N GLY A 263 9.40 -25.62 -8.11
CA GLY A 263 8.44 -26.69 -7.94
C GLY A 263 8.25 -27.38 -9.28
N GLU A 264 8.58 -28.67 -9.34
CA GLU A 264 8.38 -29.56 -10.46
C GLU A 264 6.91 -29.51 -10.93
N GLU A 265 6.72 -29.25 -12.22
CA GLU A 265 5.41 -29.40 -12.86
C GLU A 265 4.97 -30.89 -12.81
N PRO A 266 3.75 -31.19 -12.36
CA PRO A 266 3.18 -32.50 -12.59
C PRO A 266 2.74 -32.59 -14.06
N GLY A 267 3.43 -33.42 -14.84
CA GLY A 267 3.09 -33.72 -16.23
C GLY A 267 1.69 -34.34 -16.34
N TYR A 268 0.79 -33.67 -17.02
CA TYR A 268 -0.42 -34.31 -17.56
C TYR A 268 -0.10 -34.94 -18.89
N GLY A 269 0.06 -36.26 -18.88
CA GLY A 269 0.07 -37.08 -20.06
C GLY A 269 -1.34 -37.51 -20.45
N ARG A 270 -1.67 -37.27 -21.72
CA ARG A 270 -2.73 -37.82 -22.60
C ARG A 270 -4.19 -37.54 -22.23
#